data_86046c967249b1f1dfb68bcafe8f221f
#
_entry.id   86046c967249b1f1dfb68bcafe8f221f
#
_cell.length_a   1.000
_cell.length_b   1.000
_cell.length_c   1.000
_cell.angle_alpha   90.00
_cell.angle_beta   90.00
_cell.angle_gamma   90.00
#
_symmetry.space_group_name_H-M   'P 1'
#
loop_
_entity.id
_entity.type
_entity.pdbx_description
1 polymer ?
#
loop_
_entity_poly.entity_id
_entity_poly.type
_entity_poly.pdbx_seq_one_letter_code
_entity_poly.pdbx_strand_id
1 'polypeptide(L)'
;MKFSDMGLAEPVLVAIESEGYHTPSPIQAQAIPAVIAGRDVLGCAQTGTGKTAAFALPTIHRLVQAGNPAKGQGRRIRVLAIAPTRELAAQICDSFLSYGRNTPLRAIAVYGGVSQGLQVRALRHGVDVLVATPGRLVDLMGQGYIDLGSVETLILDEADRMFDMGFAPDLKRIIAKLPQSRQNLLFSATIPRSIQELANAILKDPVRIDIIPEKTPLEIIEQSLLKVPTKSAKVRALAGYLKSVELVRGIVFTRTKHGADRVTRSLVRYGFSADSIHGDKRQNVRQRTLDAFKTNRIKVLVATDIAARGIDVDGVSHVVNYDMPLDPETYVHRIGRTGRAGAGGTALSLCIPEEKNLLFAIERLTGKRLELAQFDLKNLPPHLEEEPGDEMVDEREEFGNRGSRRWGPGQGSNPEDDQRRGLSRIRSSRQGDGRPFRPREDRKREPEMGGSRGSAGMPPMADASQNRGAPVEVRQPNRFGPNQGQQANGGEYRGGDFVPDHGGPRTGVRMGPVGPQAEGPPGEARRPFRESRLPGKGGSVKFKRKNKSPGGQGRPA
;
A
#
# COMPACT_ATOMS: atom_id res chain seq x y z
N MET A 1 14.82 25.00 3.00
CA MET A 1 15.04 24.00 4.07
C MET A 1 15.59 22.74 3.44
N LYS A 2 16.71 22.21 3.93
CA LYS A 2 17.30 20.94 3.48
C LYS A 2 17.10 19.88 4.56
N PHE A 3 17.31 18.61 4.25
CA PHE A 3 17.24 17.54 5.26
C PHE A 3 18.30 17.69 6.36
N SER A 4 19.47 18.24 6.03
CA SER A 4 20.52 18.60 7.00
C SER A 4 20.05 19.55 8.10
N ASP A 5 19.09 20.44 7.79
CA ASP A 5 18.59 21.46 8.69
C ASP A 5 17.56 20.92 9.71
N MET A 6 17.17 19.64 9.56
CA MET A 6 16.09 19.00 10.35
C MET A 6 16.59 18.25 11.58
N GLY A 7 17.91 18.22 11.84
CA GLY A 7 18.48 17.54 13.00
C GLY A 7 18.44 16.01 12.94
N LEU A 8 18.33 15.42 11.74
CA LEU A 8 18.42 13.97 11.54
C LEU A 8 19.82 13.46 11.86
N ALA A 9 19.94 12.22 12.35
CA ALA A 9 21.21 11.57 12.64
C ALA A 9 22.00 11.35 11.35
N GLU A 10 23.33 11.51 11.42
CA GLU A 10 24.25 11.40 10.29
C GLU A 10 24.06 10.11 9.45
N PRO A 11 23.92 8.90 10.05
CA PRO A 11 23.67 7.68 9.26
C PRO A 11 22.39 7.74 8.41
N VAL A 12 21.38 8.51 8.85
CA VAL A 12 20.11 8.70 8.12
C VAL A 12 20.32 9.70 6.99
N LEU A 13 21.04 10.80 7.24
CA LEU A 13 21.36 11.81 6.20
C LEU A 13 22.13 11.18 5.04
N VAL A 14 23.18 10.40 5.32
CA VAL A 14 23.96 9.70 4.30
C VAL A 14 23.08 8.72 3.51
N ALA A 15 22.14 8.04 4.18
CA ALA A 15 21.25 7.09 3.51
C ALA A 15 20.31 7.81 2.53
N ILE A 16 19.67 8.92 2.92
CA ILE A 16 18.73 9.64 2.06
C ILE A 16 19.42 10.38 0.91
N GLU A 17 20.65 10.87 1.12
CA GLU A 17 21.44 11.46 0.04
C GLU A 17 21.74 10.41 -1.07
N SER A 18 22.09 9.19 -0.66
CA SER A 18 22.31 8.09 -1.62
C SER A 18 21.04 7.60 -2.32
N GLU A 19 19.83 7.92 -1.78
CA GLU A 19 18.55 7.73 -2.46
C GLU A 19 18.17 8.93 -3.38
N GLY A 20 19.03 9.96 -3.46
CA GLY A 20 18.80 11.15 -4.28
C GLY A 20 17.80 12.15 -3.67
N TYR A 21 17.56 12.09 -2.37
CA TYR A 21 16.67 13.04 -1.70
C TYR A 21 17.43 14.30 -1.29
N HIS A 22 17.14 15.41 -1.95
CA HIS A 22 17.83 16.69 -1.70
C HIS A 22 16.97 17.68 -0.92
N THR A 23 15.68 17.73 -1.25
CA THR A 23 14.75 18.70 -0.66
C THR A 23 13.56 17.97 -0.06
N PRO A 24 13.20 18.25 1.20
CA PRO A 24 12.04 17.65 1.83
C PRO A 24 10.74 18.14 1.18
N SER A 25 9.80 17.21 0.98
CA SER A 25 8.46 17.57 0.57
C SER A 25 7.70 18.31 1.69
N PRO A 26 6.57 18.99 1.39
CA PRO A 26 5.81 19.75 2.40
C PRO A 26 5.39 18.91 3.61
N ILE A 27 5.00 17.64 3.43
CA ILE A 27 4.66 16.75 4.55
C ILE A 27 5.88 16.38 5.37
N GLN A 28 7.05 16.17 4.74
CA GLN A 28 8.30 15.86 5.40
C GLN A 28 8.79 17.04 6.21
N ALA A 29 8.75 18.24 5.64
CA ALA A 29 9.19 19.47 6.29
C ALA A 29 8.45 19.75 7.60
N GLN A 30 7.15 19.39 7.67
CA GLN A 30 6.33 19.62 8.85
C GLN A 30 6.36 18.42 9.82
N ALA A 31 6.34 17.18 9.32
CA ALA A 31 6.26 16.01 10.17
C ALA A 31 7.58 15.63 10.83
N ILE A 32 8.71 15.72 10.12
CA ILE A 32 10.00 15.26 10.64
C ILE A 32 10.37 15.95 11.96
N PRO A 33 10.32 17.29 12.10
CA PRO A 33 10.62 17.95 13.36
C PRO A 33 9.67 17.55 14.50
N ALA A 34 8.37 17.43 14.21
CA ALA A 34 7.37 17.05 15.20
C ALA A 34 7.60 15.62 15.73
N VAL A 35 7.93 14.67 14.83
CA VAL A 35 8.21 13.28 15.21
C VAL A 35 9.51 13.17 16.00
N ILE A 36 10.58 13.90 15.63
CA ILE A 36 11.83 13.96 16.39
C ILE A 36 11.57 14.48 17.81
N ALA A 37 10.73 15.51 17.95
CA ALA A 37 10.34 16.07 19.24
C ALA A 37 9.44 15.15 20.09
N GLY A 38 9.09 13.96 19.58
CA GLY A 38 8.25 12.99 20.30
C GLY A 38 6.77 13.33 20.30
N ARG A 39 6.30 14.30 19.50
CA ARG A 39 4.89 14.68 19.39
C ARG A 39 4.12 13.66 18.58
N ASP A 40 2.86 13.44 18.93
CA ASP A 40 1.92 12.71 18.08
C ASP A 40 1.63 13.54 16.82
N VAL A 41 1.37 12.85 15.69
CA VAL A 41 1.10 13.50 14.40
C VAL A 41 -0.16 12.94 13.78
N LEU A 42 -1.03 13.84 13.29
CA LEU A 42 -2.14 13.55 12.39
C LEU A 42 -1.81 14.16 11.02
N GLY A 43 -1.35 13.34 10.08
CA GLY A 43 -0.97 13.77 8.74
C GLY A 43 -2.06 13.45 7.71
N CYS A 44 -2.66 14.47 7.12
CA CYS A 44 -3.59 14.35 6.00
C CYS A 44 -2.85 14.71 4.71
N ALA A 45 -2.53 13.70 3.89
CA ALA A 45 -1.83 13.89 2.63
C ALA A 45 -2.09 12.72 1.68
N GLN A 46 -2.16 13.00 0.39
CA GLN A 46 -2.36 11.98 -0.65
C GLN A 46 -1.17 11.02 -0.78
N THR A 47 -1.38 9.88 -1.45
CA THR A 47 -0.28 8.95 -1.81
C THR A 47 0.69 9.64 -2.78
N GLY A 48 2.01 9.33 -2.66
CA GLY A 48 3.03 9.95 -3.49
C GLY A 48 3.56 11.30 -3.00
N THR A 49 3.09 11.84 -1.85
CA THR A 49 3.60 13.08 -1.24
C THR A 49 4.86 12.88 -0.39
N GLY A 50 5.32 11.63 -0.23
CA GLY A 50 6.49 11.30 0.58
C GLY A 50 6.20 11.01 2.06
N LYS A 51 4.97 10.60 2.41
CA LYS A 51 4.56 10.23 3.79
C LYS A 51 5.48 9.20 4.42
N THR A 52 5.88 8.16 3.68
CA THR A 52 6.74 7.10 4.22
C THR A 52 8.04 7.65 4.79
N ALA A 53 8.72 8.52 4.06
CA ALA A 53 9.93 9.18 4.55
C ALA A 53 9.62 10.15 5.71
N ALA A 54 8.46 10.82 5.70
CA ALA A 54 8.04 11.74 6.74
C ALA A 54 7.93 11.08 8.12
N PHE A 55 7.55 9.80 8.19
CA PHE A 55 7.53 9.06 9.46
C PHE A 55 8.74 8.16 9.66
N ALA A 56 9.31 7.55 8.62
CA ALA A 56 10.40 6.58 8.78
C ALA A 56 11.71 7.24 9.17
N LEU A 57 12.11 8.35 8.52
CA LEU A 57 13.36 9.05 8.78
C LEU A 57 13.50 9.50 10.26
N PRO A 58 12.53 10.25 10.82
CA PRO A 58 12.63 10.68 12.21
C PRO A 58 12.48 9.51 13.20
N THR A 59 11.74 8.45 12.85
CA THR A 59 11.65 7.25 13.69
C THR A 59 12.98 6.52 13.75
N ILE A 60 13.69 6.36 12.62
CA ILE A 60 15.03 5.78 12.59
C ILE A 60 16.01 6.65 13.39
N HIS A 61 15.96 7.96 13.22
CA HIS A 61 16.76 8.91 14.02
C HIS A 61 16.57 8.64 15.53
N ARG A 62 15.32 8.56 16.01
CA ARG A 62 15.03 8.29 17.43
C ARG A 62 15.56 6.93 17.90
N LEU A 63 15.42 5.89 17.06
CA LEU A 63 15.99 4.56 17.36
C LEU A 63 17.52 4.60 17.48
N VAL A 64 18.20 5.37 16.63
CA VAL A 64 19.66 5.57 16.67
C VAL A 64 20.07 6.31 17.93
N GLN A 65 19.37 7.38 18.29
CA GLN A 65 19.65 8.18 19.51
C GLN A 65 19.42 7.36 20.79
N ALA A 66 18.39 6.54 20.83
CA ALA A 66 18.11 5.68 21.99
C ALA A 66 19.10 4.50 22.11
N GLY A 67 19.92 4.27 21.09
CA GLY A 67 20.94 3.23 21.07
C GLY A 67 20.39 1.82 20.87
N ASN A 68 21.33 0.87 20.74
CA ASN A 68 21.02 -0.55 20.65
C ASN A 68 20.73 -1.15 22.03
N PRO A 69 19.89 -2.22 22.10
CA PRO A 69 19.75 -2.98 23.33
C PRO A 69 21.12 -3.47 23.80
N ALA A 70 21.34 -3.46 25.12
CA ALA A 70 22.59 -3.92 25.73
C ALA A 70 22.93 -5.34 25.27
N LYS A 71 24.23 -5.66 25.19
CA LYS A 71 24.69 -7.03 24.87
C LYS A 71 24.03 -8.04 25.81
N GLY A 72 23.33 -9.03 25.24
CA GLY A 72 22.60 -10.06 26.00
C GLY A 72 21.11 -9.77 26.20
N GLN A 73 20.63 -8.57 25.97
CA GLN A 73 19.19 -8.30 25.87
C GLN A 73 18.71 -8.56 24.44
N GLY A 74 17.73 -9.44 24.30
CA GLY A 74 17.10 -9.70 23.00
C GLY A 74 16.47 -8.44 22.41
N ARG A 75 16.55 -8.26 21.10
CA ARG A 75 15.85 -7.16 20.41
C ARG A 75 14.35 -7.31 20.62
N ARG A 76 13.67 -6.21 20.90
CA ARG A 76 12.23 -6.13 21.08
C ARG A 76 11.64 -5.20 20.01
N ILE A 77 10.37 -5.40 19.68
CA ILE A 77 9.65 -4.55 18.75
C ILE A 77 9.44 -3.18 19.41
N ARG A 78 10.15 -2.16 18.93
CA ARG A 78 10.09 -0.78 19.41
C ARG A 78 9.19 0.09 18.53
N VAL A 79 9.06 -0.26 17.24
CA VAL A 79 8.21 0.43 16.27
C VAL A 79 7.27 -0.56 15.64
N LEU A 80 5.98 -0.21 15.63
CA LEU A 80 4.95 -0.93 14.92
C LEU A 80 4.35 -0.02 13.85
N ALA A 81 4.52 -0.37 12.57
CA ALA A 81 3.83 0.27 11.45
C ALA A 81 2.75 -0.65 10.89
N ILE A 82 1.55 -0.13 10.71
CA ILE A 82 0.40 -0.90 10.20
C ILE A 82 -0.04 -0.28 8.87
N ALA A 83 -0.21 -1.13 7.86
CA ALA A 83 -0.63 -0.77 6.52
C ALA A 83 -1.76 -1.68 6.02
N PRO A 84 -2.69 -1.16 5.18
CA PRO A 84 -3.86 -1.93 4.72
C PRO A 84 -3.52 -3.11 3.83
N THR A 85 -2.44 -3.02 3.05
CA THR A 85 -2.11 -3.99 2.01
C THR A 85 -0.72 -4.59 2.22
N ARG A 86 -0.52 -5.79 1.67
CA ARG A 86 0.75 -6.53 1.74
C ARG A 86 1.86 -5.79 1.02
N GLU A 87 1.51 -5.20 -0.11
CA GLU A 87 2.42 -4.45 -0.97
C GLU A 87 2.92 -3.20 -0.25
N LEU A 88 2.02 -2.43 0.36
CA LEU A 88 2.39 -1.24 1.12
C LEU A 88 3.21 -1.61 2.38
N ALA A 89 2.85 -2.69 3.07
CA ALA A 89 3.64 -3.16 4.21
C ALA A 89 5.07 -3.56 3.80
N ALA A 90 5.24 -4.22 2.65
CA ALA A 90 6.56 -4.52 2.10
C ALA A 90 7.32 -3.25 1.74
N GLN A 91 6.70 -2.30 1.03
CA GLN A 91 7.31 -1.02 0.65
C GLN A 91 7.75 -0.18 1.86
N ILE A 92 6.93 -0.11 2.91
CA ILE A 92 7.29 0.58 4.16
C ILE A 92 8.50 -0.11 4.81
N CYS A 93 8.52 -1.45 4.85
CA CYS A 93 9.64 -2.21 5.40
C CYS A 93 10.93 -1.95 4.60
N ASP A 94 10.86 -1.99 3.27
CA ASP A 94 11.98 -1.71 2.38
C ASP A 94 12.49 -0.28 2.58
N SER A 95 11.60 0.69 2.78
CA SER A 95 11.96 2.07 3.11
C SER A 95 12.71 2.17 4.44
N PHE A 96 12.25 1.48 5.50
CA PHE A 96 12.97 1.43 6.77
C PHE A 96 14.37 0.81 6.63
N LEU A 97 14.50 -0.25 5.82
CA LEU A 97 15.79 -0.90 5.55
C LEU A 97 16.70 -0.01 4.71
N SER A 98 16.17 0.67 3.70
CA SER A 98 16.93 1.57 2.84
C SER A 98 17.42 2.80 3.60
N TYR A 99 16.54 3.49 4.33
CA TYR A 99 16.91 4.66 5.11
C TYR A 99 17.76 4.33 6.35
N GLY A 100 17.61 3.11 6.88
CA GLY A 100 18.36 2.60 8.02
C GLY A 100 19.62 1.81 7.66
N ARG A 101 20.05 1.76 6.38
CA ARG A 101 21.17 0.90 5.89
C ARG A 101 22.49 1.12 6.61
N ASN A 102 22.74 2.34 7.08
CA ASN A 102 23.96 2.70 7.83
C ASN A 102 23.80 2.56 9.34
N THR A 103 22.77 1.85 9.79
CA THR A 103 22.45 1.59 11.19
C THR A 103 22.31 0.09 11.42
N PRO A 104 22.45 -0.41 12.65
CA PRO A 104 22.20 -1.83 12.95
C PRO A 104 20.72 -2.19 13.06
N LEU A 105 19.81 -1.37 12.55
CA LEU A 105 18.36 -1.54 12.60
C LEU A 105 17.93 -2.83 11.89
N ARG A 106 16.98 -3.55 12.49
CA ARG A 106 16.33 -4.71 11.89
C ARG A 106 14.84 -4.44 11.73
N ALA A 107 14.37 -4.53 10.50
CA ALA A 107 12.96 -4.41 10.15
C ALA A 107 12.45 -5.68 9.46
N ILE A 108 11.19 -5.99 9.68
CA ILE A 108 10.50 -7.08 8.98
C ILE A 108 9.08 -6.68 8.63
N ALA A 109 8.62 -7.15 7.46
CA ALA A 109 7.21 -7.07 7.08
C ALA A 109 6.48 -8.39 7.39
N VAL A 110 5.30 -8.28 8.02
CA VAL A 110 4.43 -9.40 8.41
C VAL A 110 3.05 -9.24 7.78
N TYR A 111 2.73 -10.13 6.81
CA TYR A 111 1.47 -10.09 6.08
C TYR A 111 1.04 -11.50 5.62
N GLY A 112 -0.25 -11.64 5.27
CA GLY A 112 -0.83 -12.90 4.83
C GLY A 112 -0.39 -13.33 3.42
N GLY A 113 -0.68 -14.60 3.05
CA GLY A 113 -0.43 -15.12 1.70
C GLY A 113 1.01 -15.55 1.42
N VAL A 114 1.88 -15.50 2.43
CA VAL A 114 3.24 -16.05 2.40
C VAL A 114 3.46 -16.99 3.57
N SER A 115 4.53 -17.81 3.51
CA SER A 115 4.88 -18.77 4.56
C SER A 115 5.05 -18.07 5.91
N GLN A 116 4.27 -18.50 6.89
CA GLN A 116 4.36 -18.02 8.27
C GLN A 116 5.71 -18.37 8.90
N GLY A 117 6.25 -19.55 8.59
CA GLY A 117 7.50 -20.03 9.19
C GLY A 117 8.69 -19.10 8.97
N LEU A 118 8.78 -18.44 7.80
CA LEU A 118 9.83 -17.46 7.52
C LEU A 118 9.67 -16.20 8.39
N GLN A 119 8.44 -15.71 8.55
CA GLN A 119 8.14 -14.55 9.39
C GLN A 119 8.43 -14.84 10.87
N VAL A 120 7.98 -16.00 11.37
CA VAL A 120 8.22 -16.44 12.76
C VAL A 120 9.72 -16.62 13.02
N ARG A 121 10.48 -17.19 12.08
CA ARG A 121 11.94 -17.31 12.20
C ARG A 121 12.59 -15.93 12.37
N ALA A 122 12.24 -14.96 11.52
CA ALA A 122 12.79 -13.62 11.59
C ALA A 122 12.41 -12.91 12.91
N LEU A 123 11.16 -13.05 13.37
CA LEU A 123 10.71 -12.51 14.67
C LEU A 123 11.50 -13.08 15.85
N ARG A 124 11.81 -14.39 15.84
CA ARG A 124 12.63 -15.03 16.88
C ARG A 124 14.05 -14.48 16.98
N HIS A 125 14.63 -13.97 15.88
CA HIS A 125 15.93 -13.30 15.89
C HIS A 125 15.88 -11.87 16.48
N GLY A 126 14.67 -11.38 16.79
CA GLY A 126 14.41 -10.04 17.29
C GLY A 126 14.54 -8.97 16.20
N VAL A 127 13.59 -8.05 16.22
CA VAL A 127 13.49 -6.91 15.29
C VAL A 127 13.19 -5.64 16.06
N ASP A 128 13.62 -4.50 15.53
CA ASP A 128 13.34 -3.18 16.10
C ASP A 128 12.05 -2.60 15.52
N VAL A 129 11.84 -2.82 14.21
CA VAL A 129 10.67 -2.34 13.46
C VAL A 129 9.87 -3.51 12.92
N LEU A 130 8.61 -3.55 13.28
CA LEU A 130 7.63 -4.47 12.71
C LEU A 130 6.66 -3.69 11.83
N VAL A 131 6.61 -4.04 10.54
CA VAL A 131 5.60 -3.53 9.61
C VAL A 131 4.59 -4.64 9.36
N ALA A 132 3.29 -4.37 9.47
CA ALA A 132 2.32 -5.44 9.41
C ALA A 132 1.00 -5.05 8.72
N THR A 133 0.33 -6.05 8.13
CA THR A 133 -1.11 -5.93 7.82
C THR A 133 -1.93 -6.43 9.01
N PRO A 134 -3.11 -5.81 9.31
CA PRO A 134 -3.85 -6.08 10.55
C PRO A 134 -4.14 -7.55 10.81
N GLY A 135 -4.73 -8.27 9.84
CA GLY A 135 -5.17 -9.64 10.04
C GLY A 135 -4.02 -10.62 10.40
N ARG A 136 -2.85 -10.54 9.72
CA ARG A 136 -1.70 -11.39 10.03
C ARG A 136 -1.04 -11.01 11.36
N LEU A 137 -1.07 -9.73 11.70
CA LEU A 137 -0.56 -9.26 12.98
C LEU A 137 -1.38 -9.87 14.14
N VAL A 138 -2.71 -9.77 14.06
CA VAL A 138 -3.63 -10.36 15.05
C VAL A 138 -3.45 -11.87 15.16
N ASP A 139 -3.30 -12.57 14.02
CA ASP A 139 -3.05 -14.01 13.96
C ASP A 139 -1.76 -14.39 14.71
N LEU A 140 -0.62 -13.74 14.42
CA LEU A 140 0.66 -14.04 15.07
C LEU A 140 0.71 -13.58 16.54
N MET A 141 -0.01 -12.53 16.91
CA MET A 141 -0.21 -12.13 18.31
C MET A 141 -1.00 -13.20 19.08
N GLY A 142 -2.08 -13.72 18.47
CA GLY A 142 -2.89 -14.79 19.05
C GLY A 142 -2.11 -16.09 19.26
N GLN A 143 -1.14 -16.37 18.40
CA GLN A 143 -0.24 -17.52 18.52
C GLN A 143 0.96 -17.28 19.45
N GLY A 144 1.11 -16.09 20.05
CA GLY A 144 2.20 -15.76 20.97
C GLY A 144 3.57 -15.50 20.31
N TYR A 145 3.63 -15.33 18.98
CA TYR A 145 4.89 -15.02 18.29
C TYR A 145 5.27 -13.54 18.31
N ILE A 146 4.33 -12.66 18.63
CA ILE A 146 4.52 -11.21 18.66
C ILE A 146 4.08 -10.68 20.03
N ASP A 147 5.03 -10.04 20.72
CA ASP A 147 4.79 -9.20 21.90
C ASP A 147 4.96 -7.73 21.53
N LEU A 148 3.93 -6.93 21.80
CA LEU A 148 3.88 -5.50 21.53
C LEU A 148 4.14 -4.63 22.78
N GLY A 149 4.43 -5.24 23.91
CA GLY A 149 4.61 -4.55 25.20
C GLY A 149 5.79 -3.56 25.26
N SER A 150 6.69 -3.60 24.27
CA SER A 150 7.85 -2.70 24.19
C SER A 150 7.74 -1.65 23.07
N VAL A 151 6.58 -1.49 22.45
CA VAL A 151 6.38 -0.55 21.35
C VAL A 151 6.40 0.89 21.87
N GLU A 152 7.35 1.67 21.36
CA GLU A 152 7.55 3.10 21.66
C GLU A 152 6.84 4.00 20.63
N THR A 153 6.70 3.53 19.38
CA THR A 153 6.06 4.30 18.30
C THR A 153 5.08 3.41 17.53
N LEU A 154 3.83 3.86 17.43
CA LEU A 154 2.81 3.30 16.55
C LEU A 154 2.65 4.20 15.32
N ILE A 155 2.70 3.60 14.14
CA ILE A 155 2.47 4.25 12.85
C ILE A 155 1.27 3.58 12.18
N LEU A 156 0.26 4.36 11.83
CA LEU A 156 -0.88 3.93 11.02
C LEU A 156 -0.79 4.65 9.68
N ASP A 157 -0.53 3.95 8.59
CA ASP A 157 -0.49 4.53 7.24
C ASP A 157 -1.69 4.07 6.42
N GLU A 158 -2.27 4.99 5.63
CA GLU A 158 -3.52 4.82 4.89
C GLU A 158 -4.66 4.33 5.80
N ALA A 159 -4.87 5.05 6.92
CA ALA A 159 -5.85 4.66 7.94
C ALA A 159 -7.28 4.59 7.40
N ASP A 160 -7.69 5.55 6.56
CA ASP A 160 -8.98 5.55 5.85
C ASP A 160 -9.20 4.23 5.09
N ARG A 161 -8.19 3.80 4.36
CA ARG A 161 -8.25 2.57 3.58
C ARG A 161 -8.33 1.31 4.45
N MET A 162 -7.71 1.32 5.64
CA MET A 162 -7.88 0.21 6.59
C MET A 162 -9.33 0.08 7.06
N PHE A 163 -10.02 1.20 7.25
CA PHE A 163 -11.45 1.21 7.61
C PHE A 163 -12.34 0.74 6.46
N ASP A 164 -12.08 1.20 5.23
CA ASP A 164 -12.80 0.75 4.01
C ASP A 164 -12.69 -0.77 3.80
N MET A 165 -11.55 -1.35 4.17
CA MET A 165 -11.31 -2.79 4.09
C MET A 165 -11.85 -3.57 5.28
N GLY A 166 -12.50 -2.91 6.25
CA GLY A 166 -13.12 -3.55 7.40
C GLY A 166 -12.16 -3.94 8.53
N PHE A 167 -10.93 -3.42 8.55
CA PHE A 167 -9.94 -3.76 9.59
C PHE A 167 -10.11 -3.01 10.92
N ALA A 168 -11.16 -2.19 11.08
CA ALA A 168 -11.42 -1.45 12.31
C ALA A 168 -11.45 -2.35 13.58
N PRO A 169 -12.07 -3.57 13.57
CA PRO A 169 -12.03 -4.48 14.72
C PRO A 169 -10.61 -4.97 15.03
N ASP A 170 -9.81 -5.29 14.01
CA ASP A 170 -8.43 -5.76 14.20
C ASP A 170 -7.53 -4.66 14.74
N LEU A 171 -7.67 -3.42 14.25
CA LEU A 171 -6.96 -2.25 14.79
C LEU A 171 -7.27 -2.04 16.27
N LYS A 172 -8.54 -2.13 16.68
CA LYS A 172 -8.92 -2.04 18.10
C LYS A 172 -8.24 -3.12 18.96
N ARG A 173 -8.17 -4.37 18.48
CA ARG A 173 -7.50 -5.47 19.16
C ARG A 173 -5.99 -5.24 19.30
N ILE A 174 -5.36 -4.72 18.24
CA ILE A 174 -3.92 -4.43 18.24
C ILE A 174 -3.62 -3.27 19.20
N ILE A 175 -4.34 -2.17 19.10
CA ILE A 175 -4.15 -0.97 19.93
C ILE A 175 -4.30 -1.29 21.41
N ALA A 176 -5.24 -2.18 21.78
CA ALA A 176 -5.46 -2.62 23.16
C ALA A 176 -4.28 -3.41 23.78
N LYS A 177 -3.34 -3.91 22.94
CA LYS A 177 -2.14 -4.62 23.39
C LYS A 177 -0.89 -3.76 23.44
N LEU A 178 -0.98 -2.50 23.03
CA LEU A 178 0.12 -1.55 23.02
C LEU A 178 0.27 -0.83 24.38
N PRO A 179 1.49 -0.43 24.77
CA PRO A 179 1.70 0.42 25.92
C PRO A 179 0.93 1.74 25.81
N GLN A 180 0.44 2.25 26.95
CA GLN A 180 -0.23 3.58 26.96
C GLN A 180 0.74 4.74 26.73
N SER A 181 2.00 4.60 27.18
CA SER A 181 3.06 5.57 26.92
C SER A 181 3.77 5.20 25.63
N ARG A 182 3.35 5.81 24.53
CA ARG A 182 3.94 5.67 23.21
C ARG A 182 3.65 6.91 22.38
N GLN A 183 4.43 7.13 21.34
CA GLN A 183 4.15 8.08 20.29
C GLN A 183 3.22 7.44 19.24
N ASN A 184 2.23 8.20 18.75
CA ASN A 184 1.32 7.74 17.71
C ASN A 184 1.43 8.66 16.49
N LEU A 185 1.59 8.05 15.32
CA LEU A 185 1.66 8.73 14.03
C LEU A 185 0.55 8.16 13.15
N LEU A 186 -0.44 8.98 12.81
CA LEU A 186 -1.56 8.60 11.97
C LEU A 186 -1.50 9.37 10.66
N PHE A 187 -1.40 8.64 9.55
CA PHE A 187 -1.40 9.18 8.20
C PHE A 187 -2.61 8.65 7.42
N SER A 188 -3.30 9.54 6.73
CA SER A 188 -4.48 9.22 5.93
C SER A 188 -4.56 10.14 4.72
N ALA A 189 -5.21 9.72 3.66
CA ALA A 189 -5.52 10.61 2.53
C ALA A 189 -6.77 11.45 2.81
N THR A 190 -7.71 10.91 3.57
CA THR A 190 -8.97 11.55 3.98
C THR A 190 -9.20 11.38 5.46
N ILE A 191 -9.96 12.30 6.08
CA ILE A 191 -10.31 12.26 7.50
C ILE A 191 -11.84 12.18 7.66
N PRO A 192 -12.49 11.08 7.26
CA PRO A 192 -13.90 10.88 7.55
C PRO A 192 -14.12 10.71 9.05
N ARG A 193 -15.40 10.77 9.48
CA ARG A 193 -15.78 10.72 10.89
C ARG A 193 -15.16 9.52 11.64
N SER A 194 -15.11 8.36 11.02
CA SER A 194 -14.52 7.15 11.59
C SER A 194 -13.02 7.28 11.89
N ILE A 195 -12.28 7.96 11.01
CA ILE A 195 -10.85 8.25 11.21
C ILE A 195 -10.66 9.34 12.26
N GLN A 196 -11.51 10.36 12.28
CA GLN A 196 -11.47 11.38 13.33
C GLN A 196 -11.74 10.76 14.72
N GLU A 197 -12.69 9.83 14.84
CA GLU A 197 -12.96 9.09 16.08
C GLU A 197 -11.76 8.24 16.51
N LEU A 198 -11.08 7.55 15.57
CA LEU A 198 -9.84 6.82 15.85
C LEU A 198 -8.74 7.78 16.32
N ALA A 199 -8.51 8.87 15.60
CA ALA A 199 -7.51 9.87 15.93
C ALA A 199 -7.71 10.42 17.35
N ASN A 200 -8.94 10.81 17.71
CA ASN A 200 -9.28 11.29 19.03
C ASN A 200 -9.06 10.24 20.14
N ALA A 201 -9.20 8.95 19.80
CA ALA A 201 -9.03 7.87 20.77
C ALA A 201 -7.56 7.53 21.06
N ILE A 202 -6.64 7.75 20.10
CA ILE A 202 -5.25 7.31 20.23
C ILE A 202 -4.23 8.44 20.29
N LEU A 203 -4.50 9.60 19.68
CA LEU A 203 -3.55 10.71 19.63
C LEU A 203 -3.66 11.62 20.86
N LYS A 204 -2.51 12.08 21.34
CA LYS A 204 -2.40 13.00 22.49
C LYS A 204 -1.83 14.34 21.99
N ASP A 205 -2.62 15.39 22.01
CA ASP A 205 -2.23 16.73 21.54
C ASP A 205 -1.40 16.68 20.22
N PRO A 206 -1.97 16.11 19.13
CA PRO A 206 -1.21 15.87 17.93
C PRO A 206 -0.89 17.15 17.16
N VAL A 207 0.27 17.17 16.51
CA VAL A 207 0.53 18.12 15.44
C VAL A 207 -0.30 17.71 14.22
N ARG A 208 -1.26 18.54 13.83
CA ARG A 208 -2.06 18.34 12.64
C ARG A 208 -1.37 18.93 11.43
N ILE A 209 -1.20 18.13 10.39
CA ILE A 209 -0.54 18.50 9.14
C ILE A 209 -1.49 18.17 8.00
N ASP A 210 -2.05 19.20 7.38
CA ASP A 210 -2.95 19.06 6.25
C ASP A 210 -2.22 19.53 4.98
N ILE A 211 -1.81 18.59 4.13
CA ILE A 211 -1.21 18.91 2.83
C ILE A 211 -2.30 18.85 1.77
N ILE A 212 -2.82 20.02 1.47
CA ILE A 212 -3.78 20.21 0.39
C ILE A 212 -2.98 20.39 -0.89
N PRO A 213 -3.11 19.53 -1.91
CA PRO A 213 -2.45 19.75 -3.19
C PRO A 213 -2.95 21.05 -3.82
N GLU A 214 -2.06 21.82 -4.44
CA GLU A 214 -2.42 23.03 -5.19
C GLU A 214 -3.45 22.74 -6.29
N LYS A 215 -3.38 21.56 -6.86
CA LYS A 215 -4.37 21.03 -7.82
C LYS A 215 -4.80 19.65 -7.41
N THR A 216 -6.08 19.40 -7.45
CA THR A 216 -6.61 18.05 -7.19
C THR A 216 -6.21 17.10 -8.33
N PRO A 217 -6.10 15.77 -8.12
CA PRO A 217 -5.90 14.82 -9.21
C PRO A 217 -6.94 14.98 -10.34
N LEU A 218 -8.15 15.41 -10.01
CA LEU A 218 -9.23 15.68 -10.96
C LEU A 218 -8.93 16.85 -11.90
N GLU A 219 -8.00 17.76 -11.55
CA GLU A 219 -7.61 18.93 -12.35
C GLU A 219 -6.37 18.68 -13.19
N ILE A 220 -5.48 17.79 -12.74
CA ILE A 220 -4.20 17.47 -13.41
C ILE A 220 -4.38 16.37 -14.44
N ILE A 221 -5.35 15.45 -14.20
CA ILE A 221 -5.56 14.28 -15.03
C ILE A 221 -6.56 14.60 -16.14
N GLU A 222 -6.15 14.39 -17.39
CA GLU A 222 -7.04 14.43 -18.53
C GLU A 222 -7.98 13.22 -18.49
N GLN A 223 -9.30 13.50 -18.39
CA GLN A 223 -10.30 12.47 -18.19
C GLN A 223 -11.19 12.34 -19.42
N SER A 224 -11.30 11.15 -19.97
CA SER A 224 -12.07 10.89 -21.18
C SER A 224 -12.97 9.65 -21.06
N LEU A 225 -14.02 9.63 -21.86
CA LEU A 225 -15.04 8.58 -21.92
C LEU A 225 -15.08 7.96 -23.31
N LEU A 226 -14.97 6.66 -23.42
CA LEU A 226 -15.21 5.91 -24.64
C LEU A 226 -16.51 5.10 -24.49
N LYS A 227 -17.54 5.49 -25.24
CA LYS A 227 -18.80 4.75 -25.28
C LYS A 227 -18.63 3.51 -26.15
N VAL A 228 -18.85 2.37 -25.58
CA VAL A 228 -18.71 1.05 -26.23
C VAL A 228 -20.09 0.39 -26.34
N PRO A 229 -20.49 -0.14 -27.50
CA PRO A 229 -21.86 -0.64 -27.70
C PRO A 229 -22.17 -1.88 -26.85
N THR A 230 -21.20 -2.77 -26.64
CA THR A 230 -21.40 -4.05 -25.93
C THR A 230 -20.19 -4.41 -25.07
N LYS A 231 -20.39 -5.30 -24.08
CA LYS A 231 -19.32 -5.80 -23.22
C LYS A 231 -18.22 -6.52 -24.02
N SER A 232 -18.59 -7.29 -25.04
CA SER A 232 -17.64 -8.00 -25.92
C SER A 232 -16.76 -7.05 -26.75
N ALA A 233 -17.26 -5.86 -27.08
CA ALA A 233 -16.47 -4.87 -27.82
C ALA A 233 -15.44 -4.14 -26.96
N LYS A 234 -15.55 -4.17 -25.61
CA LYS A 234 -14.66 -3.42 -24.71
C LYS A 234 -13.18 -3.76 -24.90
N VAL A 235 -12.84 -5.05 -25.05
CA VAL A 235 -11.42 -5.45 -25.16
C VAL A 235 -10.79 -5.00 -26.47
N ARG A 236 -11.57 -5.03 -27.58
CA ARG A 236 -11.12 -4.48 -28.87
C ARG A 236 -10.94 -2.97 -28.81
N ALA A 237 -11.90 -2.28 -28.19
CA ALA A 237 -11.85 -0.84 -27.99
C ALA A 237 -10.63 -0.45 -27.13
N LEU A 238 -10.36 -1.19 -26.05
CA LEU A 238 -9.17 -1.02 -25.21
C LEU A 238 -7.88 -1.21 -26.02
N ALA A 239 -7.76 -2.32 -26.76
CA ALA A 239 -6.57 -2.62 -27.55
C ALA A 239 -6.34 -1.58 -28.65
N GLY A 240 -7.40 -1.12 -29.33
CA GLY A 240 -7.34 -0.06 -30.32
C GLY A 240 -6.87 1.26 -29.73
N TYR A 241 -7.46 1.68 -28.61
CA TYR A 241 -7.07 2.89 -27.92
C TYR A 241 -5.60 2.84 -27.45
N LEU A 242 -5.18 1.76 -26.79
CA LEU A 242 -3.80 1.62 -26.31
C LEU A 242 -2.76 1.61 -27.45
N LYS A 243 -3.15 1.24 -28.68
CA LYS A 243 -2.30 1.37 -29.89
C LYS A 243 -2.25 2.78 -30.46
N SER A 244 -3.26 3.60 -30.21
CA SER A 244 -3.37 4.96 -30.74
C SER A 244 -2.68 6.03 -29.88
N VAL A 245 -2.24 5.66 -28.66
CA VAL A 245 -1.61 6.59 -27.71
C VAL A 245 -0.16 6.22 -27.43
N GLU A 246 0.64 7.18 -27.02
CA GLU A 246 2.00 6.94 -26.54
C GLU A 246 1.96 6.36 -25.10
N LEU A 247 1.87 5.05 -25.00
CA LEU A 247 1.78 4.34 -23.75
C LEU A 247 3.16 4.10 -23.15
N VAL A 248 3.50 4.81 -22.08
CA VAL A 248 4.69 4.53 -21.26
C VAL A 248 4.40 3.35 -20.34
N ARG A 249 3.45 3.50 -19.42
CA ARG A 249 2.89 2.46 -18.54
C ARG A 249 1.41 2.72 -18.32
N GLY A 250 0.60 1.67 -18.36
CA GLY A 250 -0.84 1.76 -18.15
C GLY A 250 -1.34 0.81 -17.07
N ILE A 251 -2.31 1.27 -16.28
CA ILE A 251 -3.07 0.40 -15.37
C ILE A 251 -4.50 0.30 -15.89
N VAL A 252 -4.97 -0.94 -16.06
CA VAL A 252 -6.33 -1.24 -16.52
C VAL A 252 -7.12 -1.84 -15.37
N PHE A 253 -8.20 -1.18 -14.96
CA PHE A 253 -9.03 -1.63 -13.85
C PHE A 253 -10.20 -2.48 -14.34
N THR A 254 -10.33 -3.68 -13.79
CA THR A 254 -11.45 -4.60 -14.00
C THR A 254 -12.17 -4.89 -12.69
N ARG A 255 -13.48 -5.21 -12.78
CA ARG A 255 -14.32 -5.50 -11.62
C ARG A 255 -13.97 -6.83 -10.96
N THR A 256 -13.67 -7.85 -11.76
CA THR A 256 -13.49 -9.23 -11.28
C THR A 256 -12.09 -9.76 -11.58
N LYS A 257 -11.64 -10.72 -10.76
CA LYS A 257 -10.38 -11.45 -10.95
C LYS A 257 -10.31 -12.20 -12.29
N HIS A 258 -11.41 -12.86 -12.67
CA HIS A 258 -11.51 -13.57 -13.96
C HIS A 258 -11.51 -12.58 -15.13
N GLY A 259 -12.15 -11.40 -14.95
CA GLY A 259 -12.07 -10.29 -15.91
C GLY A 259 -10.64 -9.82 -16.12
N ALA A 260 -9.86 -9.68 -15.04
CA ALA A 260 -8.46 -9.28 -15.13
C ALA A 260 -7.64 -10.27 -15.96
N ASP A 261 -7.75 -11.55 -15.69
CA ASP A 261 -7.02 -12.57 -16.45
C ASP A 261 -7.46 -12.65 -17.92
N ARG A 262 -8.77 -12.55 -18.19
CA ARG A 262 -9.29 -12.53 -19.57
C ARG A 262 -8.79 -11.34 -20.36
N VAL A 263 -8.91 -10.12 -19.81
CA VAL A 263 -8.41 -8.89 -20.46
C VAL A 263 -6.91 -8.98 -20.70
N THR A 264 -6.15 -9.50 -19.74
CA THR A 264 -4.70 -9.71 -19.90
C THR A 264 -4.39 -10.64 -21.07
N ARG A 265 -5.02 -11.83 -21.13
CA ARG A 265 -4.82 -12.77 -22.25
C ARG A 265 -5.13 -12.13 -23.60
N SER A 266 -6.22 -11.38 -23.67
CA SER A 266 -6.60 -10.69 -24.91
C SER A 266 -5.58 -9.60 -25.28
N LEU A 267 -5.10 -8.79 -24.32
CA LEU A 267 -4.08 -7.77 -24.60
C LEU A 267 -2.76 -8.40 -25.06
N VAL A 268 -2.33 -9.52 -24.48
CA VAL A 268 -1.15 -10.26 -24.94
C VAL A 268 -1.33 -10.74 -26.37
N ARG A 269 -2.51 -11.27 -26.73
CA ARG A 269 -2.83 -11.66 -28.13
C ARG A 269 -2.81 -10.47 -29.09
N TYR A 270 -3.17 -9.26 -28.62
CA TYR A 270 -3.05 -8.02 -29.39
C TYR A 270 -1.62 -7.44 -29.43
N GLY A 271 -0.65 -8.14 -28.82
CA GLY A 271 0.78 -7.78 -28.86
C GLY A 271 1.26 -6.85 -27.74
N PHE A 272 0.46 -6.65 -26.68
CA PHE A 272 0.91 -5.86 -25.53
C PHE A 272 1.68 -6.73 -24.52
N SER A 273 2.74 -6.16 -23.93
CA SER A 273 3.35 -6.76 -22.74
C SER A 273 2.47 -6.44 -21.52
N ALA A 274 1.59 -7.39 -21.17
CA ALA A 274 0.60 -7.23 -20.12
C ALA A 274 0.66 -8.39 -19.12
N ASP A 275 0.37 -8.10 -17.83
CA ASP A 275 0.11 -9.12 -16.80
C ASP A 275 -0.97 -8.63 -15.84
N SER A 276 -1.58 -9.54 -15.08
CA SER A 276 -2.66 -9.22 -14.16
C SER A 276 -2.25 -9.33 -12.70
N ILE A 277 -2.91 -8.52 -11.86
CA ILE A 277 -2.78 -8.59 -10.40
C ILE A 277 -4.17 -8.60 -9.75
N HIS A 278 -4.45 -9.66 -8.96
CA HIS A 278 -5.72 -9.82 -8.24
C HIS A 278 -5.55 -10.74 -7.03
N GLY A 279 -6.59 -10.86 -6.20
CA GLY A 279 -6.54 -11.54 -4.90
C GLY A 279 -6.14 -13.02 -4.96
N ASP A 280 -6.48 -13.74 -6.04
CA ASP A 280 -6.20 -15.18 -6.19
C ASP A 280 -4.75 -15.46 -6.63
N LYS A 281 -4.01 -14.46 -7.12
CA LYS A 281 -2.59 -14.66 -7.43
C LYS A 281 -1.75 -14.80 -6.16
N ARG A 282 -0.85 -15.79 -6.15
CA ARG A 282 0.10 -15.98 -5.04
C ARG A 282 0.96 -14.74 -4.86
N GLN A 283 1.30 -14.42 -3.62
CA GLN A 283 2.01 -13.18 -3.29
C GLN A 283 3.34 -13.02 -4.02
N ASN A 284 4.11 -14.09 -4.20
CA ASN A 284 5.36 -14.06 -4.96
C ASN A 284 5.14 -13.74 -6.46
N VAL A 285 4.01 -14.16 -7.03
CA VAL A 285 3.65 -13.82 -8.42
C VAL A 285 3.28 -12.35 -8.49
N ARG A 286 2.46 -11.86 -7.55
CA ARG A 286 2.08 -10.43 -7.48
C ARG A 286 3.31 -9.54 -7.38
N GLN A 287 4.28 -9.89 -6.51
CA GLN A 287 5.51 -9.12 -6.37
C GLN A 287 6.31 -9.10 -7.67
N ARG A 288 6.50 -10.27 -8.33
CA ARG A 288 7.20 -10.35 -9.62
C ARG A 288 6.52 -9.52 -10.71
N THR A 289 5.18 -9.55 -10.77
CA THR A 289 4.41 -8.74 -11.73
C THR A 289 4.61 -7.25 -11.46
N LEU A 290 4.57 -6.82 -10.19
CA LEU A 290 4.83 -5.43 -9.81
C LEU A 290 6.26 -4.99 -10.14
N ASP A 291 7.27 -5.83 -9.84
CA ASP A 291 8.67 -5.54 -10.17
C ASP A 291 8.89 -5.46 -11.68
N ALA A 292 8.22 -6.33 -12.46
CA ALA A 292 8.24 -6.28 -13.91
C ALA A 292 7.57 -5.00 -14.45
N PHE A 293 6.50 -4.53 -13.80
CA PHE A 293 5.82 -3.29 -14.15
C PHE A 293 6.66 -2.05 -13.78
N LYS A 294 7.26 -2.03 -12.59
CA LYS A 294 8.19 -0.97 -12.15
C LYS A 294 9.40 -0.83 -13.09
N THR A 295 9.95 -1.95 -13.54
CA THR A 295 11.10 -1.99 -14.46
C THR A 295 10.74 -1.89 -15.94
N ASN A 296 9.48 -1.56 -16.26
CA ASN A 296 8.97 -1.40 -17.64
C ASN A 296 9.09 -2.66 -18.53
N ARG A 297 9.30 -3.83 -17.94
CA ARG A 297 9.23 -5.12 -18.65
C ARG A 297 7.80 -5.47 -19.03
N ILE A 298 6.84 -5.01 -18.24
CA ILE A 298 5.41 -5.04 -18.52
C ILE A 298 4.94 -3.60 -18.65
N LYS A 299 4.26 -3.29 -19.77
CA LYS A 299 3.72 -1.94 -20.03
C LYS A 299 2.29 -1.78 -19.56
N VAL A 300 1.51 -2.86 -19.48
CA VAL A 300 0.10 -2.84 -19.08
C VAL A 300 -0.11 -3.76 -17.89
N LEU A 301 -0.53 -3.18 -16.77
CA LEU A 301 -0.94 -3.92 -15.58
C LEU A 301 -2.46 -3.95 -15.50
N VAL A 302 -3.06 -5.15 -15.59
CA VAL A 302 -4.51 -5.31 -15.42
C VAL A 302 -4.79 -5.67 -13.96
N ALA A 303 -5.63 -4.89 -13.27
CA ALA A 303 -5.79 -5.00 -11.83
C ALA A 303 -7.25 -4.93 -11.39
N THR A 304 -7.58 -5.63 -10.29
CA THR A 304 -8.80 -5.36 -9.53
C THR A 304 -8.55 -4.27 -8.49
N ASP A 305 -9.61 -3.57 -8.06
CA ASP A 305 -9.49 -2.47 -7.07
C ASP A 305 -8.72 -2.88 -5.82
N ILE A 306 -9.06 -4.03 -5.23
CA ILE A 306 -8.41 -4.55 -4.01
C ILE A 306 -6.92 -4.78 -4.24
N ALA A 307 -6.54 -5.29 -5.40
CA ALA A 307 -5.15 -5.62 -5.69
C ALA A 307 -4.32 -4.42 -6.12
N ALA A 308 -4.95 -3.41 -6.72
CA ALA A 308 -4.30 -2.16 -7.13
C ALA A 308 -4.15 -1.14 -5.97
N ARG A 309 -4.90 -1.34 -4.88
CA ARG A 309 -4.74 -0.54 -3.65
C ARG A 309 -3.35 -0.74 -3.07
N GLY A 310 -2.67 0.35 -2.73
CA GLY A 310 -1.31 0.31 -2.19
C GLY A 310 -0.20 0.07 -3.23
N ILE A 311 -0.54 0.00 -4.52
CA ILE A 311 0.48 0.00 -5.58
C ILE A 311 1.01 1.43 -5.70
N ASP A 312 2.28 1.60 -5.32
CA ASP A 312 3.03 2.83 -5.53
C ASP A 312 4.03 2.60 -6.66
N VAL A 313 3.66 3.09 -7.83
CA VAL A 313 4.47 3.02 -9.05
C VAL A 313 4.42 4.39 -9.72
N ASP A 314 5.58 5.00 -9.85
CA ASP A 314 5.73 6.27 -10.55
C ASP A 314 5.69 6.08 -12.06
N GLY A 315 5.39 7.17 -12.79
CA GLY A 315 5.43 7.19 -14.25
C GLY A 315 4.33 6.35 -14.91
N VAL A 316 3.19 6.16 -14.26
CA VAL A 316 1.99 5.62 -14.91
C VAL A 316 1.38 6.73 -15.75
N SER A 317 1.47 6.59 -17.08
CA SER A 317 0.96 7.60 -18.04
C SER A 317 -0.56 7.49 -18.23
N HIS A 318 -1.08 6.25 -18.18
CA HIS A 318 -2.49 6.00 -18.49
C HIS A 318 -3.16 5.13 -17.42
N VAL A 319 -4.36 5.53 -17.04
CA VAL A 319 -5.28 4.70 -16.26
C VAL A 319 -6.53 4.42 -17.11
N VAL A 320 -6.92 3.17 -17.21
CA VAL A 320 -8.14 2.79 -17.93
C VAL A 320 -9.12 2.09 -16.99
N ASN A 321 -10.30 2.67 -16.82
CA ASN A 321 -11.43 1.99 -16.21
C ASN A 321 -12.09 1.11 -17.28
N TYR A 322 -11.64 -0.14 -17.41
CA TYR A 322 -12.26 -1.12 -18.31
C TYR A 322 -13.69 -1.43 -17.87
N ASP A 323 -13.92 -1.61 -16.58
CA ASP A 323 -15.22 -1.64 -15.95
C ASP A 323 -15.41 -0.40 -15.10
N MET A 324 -16.57 0.25 -15.23
CA MET A 324 -16.94 1.39 -14.39
C MET A 324 -16.95 0.95 -12.92
N PRO A 325 -16.36 1.72 -12.00
CA PRO A 325 -16.40 1.41 -10.57
C PRO A 325 -17.85 1.52 -10.05
N LEU A 326 -18.19 0.65 -9.08
CA LEU A 326 -19.53 0.65 -8.46
C LEU A 326 -19.72 1.84 -7.52
N ASP A 327 -18.64 2.28 -6.90
CA ASP A 327 -18.59 3.42 -6.01
C ASP A 327 -17.82 4.58 -6.67
N PRO A 328 -18.43 5.80 -6.70
CA PRO A 328 -17.80 6.96 -7.33
C PRO A 328 -16.46 7.38 -6.69
N GLU A 329 -16.26 7.18 -5.39
CA GLU A 329 -15.00 7.49 -4.71
C GLU A 329 -13.87 6.59 -5.23
N THR A 330 -14.19 5.34 -5.56
CA THR A 330 -13.25 4.40 -6.18
C THR A 330 -12.73 4.92 -7.53
N TYR A 331 -13.53 5.68 -8.29
CA TYR A 331 -13.08 6.33 -9.51
C TYR A 331 -11.89 7.27 -9.26
N VAL A 332 -12.00 8.14 -8.27
CA VAL A 332 -10.94 9.09 -7.90
C VAL A 332 -9.67 8.36 -7.47
N HIS A 333 -9.81 7.28 -6.68
CA HIS A 333 -8.70 6.45 -6.25
C HIS A 333 -8.00 5.71 -7.39
N ARG A 334 -8.75 5.29 -8.43
CA ARG A 334 -8.20 4.66 -9.62
C ARG A 334 -7.41 5.64 -10.47
N ILE A 335 -8.02 6.77 -10.83
CA ILE A 335 -7.36 7.77 -11.69
C ILE A 335 -6.14 8.39 -10.99
N GLY A 336 -6.16 8.55 -9.67
CA GLY A 336 -5.01 8.97 -8.88
C GLY A 336 -3.82 7.99 -8.87
N ARG A 337 -3.83 6.93 -9.70
CA ARG A 337 -2.63 6.13 -10.00
C ARG A 337 -1.76 6.77 -11.06
N THR A 338 -2.28 7.72 -11.84
CA THR A 338 -1.53 8.60 -12.74
C THR A 338 -1.53 10.04 -12.19
N GLY A 339 -0.87 10.97 -12.85
CA GLY A 339 -0.83 12.38 -12.43
C GLY A 339 -0.07 12.62 -11.11
N ARG A 340 0.92 11.79 -10.78
CA ARG A 340 1.69 11.90 -9.54
C ARG A 340 2.89 12.82 -9.69
N ALA A 341 3.33 13.41 -8.58
CA ALA A 341 4.49 14.31 -8.50
C ALA A 341 4.43 15.50 -9.47
N GLY A 342 3.21 15.97 -9.80
CA GLY A 342 3.03 17.10 -10.73
C GLY A 342 3.13 16.74 -12.22
N ALA A 343 3.36 15.47 -12.55
CA ALA A 343 3.30 15.01 -13.94
C ALA A 343 1.84 14.92 -14.42
N GLY A 344 1.57 15.26 -15.67
CA GLY A 344 0.28 15.03 -16.30
C GLY A 344 -0.05 13.54 -16.41
N GLY A 345 -1.32 13.20 -16.55
CA GLY A 345 -1.78 11.82 -16.72
C GLY A 345 -3.09 11.76 -17.49
N THR A 346 -3.36 10.62 -18.11
CA THR A 346 -4.60 10.38 -18.86
C THR A 346 -5.42 9.26 -18.22
N ALA A 347 -6.71 9.51 -18.04
CA ALA A 347 -7.67 8.53 -17.55
C ALA A 347 -8.76 8.31 -18.60
N LEU A 348 -8.91 7.07 -19.07
CA LEU A 348 -9.98 6.65 -19.97
C LEU A 348 -10.99 5.79 -19.23
N SER A 349 -12.27 6.03 -19.46
CA SER A 349 -13.34 5.16 -18.96
C SER A 349 -14.12 4.52 -20.11
N LEU A 350 -14.20 3.19 -20.14
CA LEU A 350 -15.03 2.46 -21.08
C LEU A 350 -16.43 2.28 -20.48
N CYS A 351 -17.45 2.78 -21.15
CA CYS A 351 -18.82 2.74 -20.66
C CYS A 351 -19.74 2.07 -21.69
N ILE A 352 -20.43 1.03 -21.26
CA ILE A 352 -21.53 0.39 -22.01
C ILE A 352 -22.87 0.99 -21.57
N PRO A 353 -23.95 0.79 -22.35
CA PRO A 353 -25.26 1.35 -22.03
C PRO A 353 -25.77 1.01 -20.62
N GLU A 354 -25.46 -0.18 -20.12
CA GLU A 354 -25.87 -0.66 -18.79
C GLU A 354 -25.14 0.04 -17.64
N GLU A 355 -23.96 0.63 -17.90
CA GLU A 355 -23.14 1.33 -16.90
C GLU A 355 -23.42 2.83 -16.81
N LYS A 356 -24.39 3.38 -17.56
CA LYS A 356 -24.72 4.81 -17.58
C LYS A 356 -25.00 5.40 -16.19
N ASN A 357 -25.67 4.64 -15.34
CA ASN A 357 -25.99 5.11 -13.98
C ASN A 357 -24.72 5.30 -13.14
N LEU A 358 -23.72 4.43 -13.31
CA LEU A 358 -22.42 4.56 -12.64
C LEU A 358 -21.66 5.79 -13.16
N LEU A 359 -21.72 6.04 -14.48
CA LEU A 359 -21.14 7.25 -15.08
C LEU A 359 -21.76 8.52 -14.48
N PHE A 360 -23.10 8.62 -14.40
CA PHE A 360 -23.76 9.77 -13.81
C PHE A 360 -23.38 10.00 -12.33
N ALA A 361 -23.22 8.90 -11.57
CA ALA A 361 -22.78 9.00 -10.17
C ALA A 361 -21.35 9.57 -10.06
N ILE A 362 -20.44 9.17 -10.97
CA ILE A 362 -19.08 9.69 -11.04
C ILE A 362 -19.08 11.18 -11.44
N GLU A 363 -19.81 11.55 -12.50
CA GLU A 363 -19.90 12.93 -12.96
C GLU A 363 -20.48 13.85 -11.89
N ARG A 364 -21.45 13.36 -11.11
CA ARG A 364 -22.02 14.09 -9.97
C ARG A 364 -21.00 14.30 -8.85
N LEU A 365 -20.20 13.29 -8.52
CA LEU A 365 -19.15 13.40 -7.49
C LEU A 365 -18.04 14.36 -7.92
N THR A 366 -17.59 14.23 -9.17
CA THR A 366 -16.46 15.01 -9.71
C THR A 366 -16.85 16.44 -10.12
N GLY A 367 -18.14 16.71 -10.23
CA GLY A 367 -18.66 18.00 -10.73
C GLY A 367 -18.37 18.27 -12.21
N LYS A 368 -17.80 17.32 -12.93
CA LYS A 368 -17.40 17.44 -14.35
C LYS A 368 -18.02 16.33 -15.18
N ARG A 369 -18.46 16.64 -16.39
CA ARG A 369 -18.81 15.65 -17.39
C ARG A 369 -17.53 15.12 -18.03
N LEU A 370 -17.46 13.81 -18.25
CA LEU A 370 -16.34 13.20 -18.96
C LEU A 370 -16.48 13.48 -20.45
N GLU A 371 -15.44 14.06 -21.05
CA GLU A 371 -15.40 14.33 -22.48
C GLU A 371 -15.26 13.05 -23.30
N LEU A 372 -15.85 13.02 -24.49
CA LEU A 372 -15.71 11.86 -25.35
C LEU A 372 -14.27 11.75 -25.84
N ALA A 373 -13.68 10.57 -25.70
CA ALA A 373 -12.34 10.30 -26.21
C ALA A 373 -12.31 10.47 -27.73
N GLN A 374 -11.25 11.11 -28.23
CA GLN A 374 -10.99 11.26 -29.67
C GLN A 374 -10.45 9.92 -30.23
N PHE A 375 -11.29 8.90 -30.21
CA PHE A 375 -10.96 7.58 -30.75
C PHE A 375 -12.12 7.03 -31.56
N ASP A 376 -11.87 6.77 -32.86
CA ASP A 376 -12.90 6.21 -33.76
C ASP A 376 -12.94 4.68 -33.62
N LEU A 377 -14.08 4.18 -33.18
CA LEU A 377 -14.34 2.74 -33.07
C LEU A 377 -14.27 2.02 -34.44
N LYS A 378 -14.21 2.73 -35.57
CA LYS A 378 -13.96 2.13 -36.89
C LYS A 378 -12.53 1.61 -37.02
N ASN A 379 -11.58 2.17 -36.27
CA ASN A 379 -10.17 1.80 -36.27
C ASN A 379 -9.85 0.67 -35.27
N LEU A 380 -10.83 -0.19 -35.00
CA LEU A 380 -10.62 -1.33 -34.11
C LEU A 380 -9.70 -2.39 -34.75
N PRO A 381 -8.81 -3.00 -33.99
CA PRO A 381 -8.04 -4.14 -34.46
C PRO A 381 -8.96 -5.31 -34.87
N PRO A 382 -8.51 -6.23 -35.72
CA PRO A 382 -9.31 -7.37 -36.14
C PRO A 382 -9.82 -8.15 -34.91
N HIS A 383 -11.00 -8.75 -35.06
CA HIS A 383 -11.55 -9.62 -34.01
C HIS A 383 -10.66 -10.85 -33.88
N LEU A 384 -10.19 -11.11 -32.67
CA LEU A 384 -9.51 -12.36 -32.37
C LEU A 384 -10.58 -13.38 -31.97
N GLU A 385 -10.53 -14.56 -32.55
CA GLU A 385 -11.41 -15.66 -32.15
C GLU A 385 -11.21 -15.98 -30.67
N GLU A 386 -12.31 -16.11 -29.92
CA GLU A 386 -12.26 -16.49 -28.50
C GLU A 386 -11.89 -17.98 -28.45
N GLU A 387 -10.87 -18.32 -27.64
CA GLU A 387 -10.53 -19.73 -27.43
C GLU A 387 -11.64 -20.42 -26.62
N PRO A 388 -11.88 -21.74 -26.85
CA PRO A 388 -12.77 -22.55 -26.02
C PRO A 388 -12.25 -22.52 -24.57
N GLY A 389 -12.96 -21.84 -23.69
CA GLY A 389 -12.56 -21.58 -22.30
C GLY A 389 -12.69 -20.10 -21.89
N ASP A 390 -12.88 -19.18 -22.83
CA ASP A 390 -13.25 -17.78 -22.57
C ASP A 390 -14.78 -17.61 -22.36
N GLU A 391 -15.56 -18.72 -22.35
CA GLU A 391 -16.98 -18.70 -22.08
C GLU A 391 -17.30 -18.02 -20.76
N MET A 392 -18.27 -17.14 -20.83
CA MET A 392 -18.79 -16.36 -19.72
C MET A 392 -19.20 -17.29 -18.59
N VAL A 393 -18.45 -17.33 -17.52
CA VAL A 393 -18.99 -17.70 -16.22
C VAL A 393 -19.99 -16.59 -15.90
N ASP A 394 -21.26 -16.94 -16.03
CA ASP A 394 -22.40 -16.04 -15.91
C ASP A 394 -22.36 -15.39 -14.52
N GLU A 395 -22.26 -14.06 -14.47
CA GLU A 395 -22.23 -13.25 -13.24
C GLU A 395 -23.51 -13.39 -12.39
N ARG A 396 -24.42 -14.31 -12.76
CA ARG A 396 -25.68 -14.55 -12.03
C ARG A 396 -25.50 -15.14 -10.63
N GLU A 397 -24.33 -15.70 -10.31
CA GLU A 397 -24.10 -16.26 -8.96
C GLU A 397 -23.69 -15.22 -7.91
N GLU A 398 -23.17 -14.07 -8.28
CA GLU A 398 -22.75 -13.04 -7.28
C GLU A 398 -23.87 -12.07 -6.86
N PHE A 399 -24.94 -11.92 -7.63
CA PHE A 399 -26.11 -11.09 -7.30
C PHE A 399 -27.30 -11.87 -6.72
N GLY A 400 -27.24 -13.20 -6.69
CA GLY A 400 -28.39 -14.09 -6.37
C GLY A 400 -28.67 -14.32 -4.89
N ASN A 401 -27.88 -13.83 -3.93
CA ASN A 401 -28.07 -14.23 -2.52
C ASN A 401 -28.22 -13.08 -1.52
N ARG A 402 -28.69 -11.91 -1.95
CA ARG A 402 -29.13 -10.81 -1.03
C ARG A 402 -30.56 -10.35 -1.27
N GLY A 403 -31.44 -11.19 -1.80
CA GLY A 403 -32.86 -10.88 -2.02
C GLY A 403 -33.77 -11.92 -1.42
N SER A 404 -34.52 -11.51 -0.39
CA SER A 404 -35.75 -12.13 0.14
C SER A 404 -35.64 -13.47 0.89
N ARG A 405 -35.19 -13.44 2.13
CA ARG A 405 -35.89 -14.25 3.14
C ARG A 405 -37.20 -13.54 3.50
N ARG A 406 -38.21 -13.78 2.70
CA ARG A 406 -39.59 -13.42 3.04
C ARG A 406 -40.04 -14.35 4.16
N TRP A 407 -40.21 -13.85 5.34
CA TRP A 407 -40.89 -14.51 6.44
C TRP A 407 -42.35 -14.67 6.04
N GLY A 408 -42.79 -15.89 5.78
CA GLY A 408 -44.18 -16.29 5.74
C GLY A 408 -44.52 -17.04 7.03
N PRO A 409 -45.74 -16.89 7.60
CA PRO A 409 -46.08 -17.47 8.89
C PRO A 409 -46.28 -18.98 8.82
N GLY A 410 -45.83 -19.65 9.89
CA GLY A 410 -45.71 -21.06 10.03
C GLY A 410 -47.01 -21.84 9.88
N GLN A 411 -46.88 -23.05 9.32
CA GLN A 411 -47.78 -24.17 9.60
C GLN A 411 -46.89 -25.31 10.16
N GLY A 412 -47.34 -25.83 11.28
CA GLY A 412 -46.65 -26.82 12.06
C GLY A 412 -46.47 -28.14 11.30
N SER A 413 -45.31 -28.71 11.39
CA SER A 413 -45.01 -30.06 11.00
C SER A 413 -44.79 -30.92 12.26
N ASN A 414 -45.52 -32.06 12.26
CA ASN A 414 -45.56 -33.09 13.31
C ASN A 414 -44.19 -33.75 13.57
N PRO A 415 -43.84 -34.09 14.82
CA PRO A 415 -42.53 -34.61 15.18
C PRO A 415 -42.24 -36.09 14.81
N GLU A 416 -43.13 -36.79 14.10
CA GLU A 416 -42.95 -38.22 13.86
C GLU A 416 -42.26 -38.63 12.54
N ASP A 417 -41.89 -37.71 11.68
CA ASP A 417 -41.33 -38.03 10.34
C ASP A 417 -39.78 -38.02 10.27
N ASP A 418 -39.09 -37.63 11.32
CA ASP A 418 -37.61 -37.51 11.33
C ASP A 418 -36.86 -38.81 11.68
N GLN A 419 -37.57 -39.88 12.11
CA GLN A 419 -36.94 -41.17 12.41
C GLN A 419 -36.78 -42.12 11.23
N ARG A 420 -37.32 -41.82 10.04
CA ARG A 420 -37.24 -42.71 8.87
C ARG A 420 -36.22 -42.32 7.80
N ARG A 421 -35.54 -41.19 7.90
CA ARG A 421 -34.54 -40.75 6.91
C ARG A 421 -33.07 -41.02 7.29
N GLY A 422 -32.81 -41.62 8.46
CA GLY A 422 -31.46 -41.92 8.97
C GLY A 422 -30.86 -43.26 8.57
N LEU A 423 -31.59 -44.17 7.91
CA LEU A 423 -31.16 -45.58 7.76
C LEU A 423 -30.92 -46.06 6.30
N SER A 424 -30.87 -45.19 5.31
CA SER A 424 -30.69 -45.60 3.89
C SER A 424 -29.36 -45.19 3.23
N ARG A 425 -28.35 -44.71 3.99
CA ARG A 425 -27.03 -44.31 3.45
C ARG A 425 -25.84 -45.13 3.91
N ILE A 426 -26.06 -46.30 4.55
CA ILE A 426 -24.97 -47.23 4.95
C ILE A 426 -25.28 -48.62 4.35
N ARG A 427 -25.25 -48.75 3.02
CA ARG A 427 -25.16 -50.04 2.33
C ARG A 427 -24.76 -49.84 0.87
N SER A 428 -23.48 -49.54 0.64
CA SER A 428 -22.79 -49.91 -0.60
C SER A 428 -21.33 -49.46 -0.51
N SER A 429 -20.48 -50.26 0.12
CA SER A 429 -19.06 -50.46 -0.21
C SER A 429 -18.43 -51.37 0.86
N ARG A 430 -18.60 -52.67 0.66
CA ARG A 430 -17.72 -53.70 1.25
C ARG A 430 -17.79 -54.94 0.38
N GLN A 431 -16.83 -55.06 -0.51
CA GLN A 431 -16.28 -56.34 -0.98
C GLN A 431 -14.78 -56.11 -1.16
N GLY A 432 -13.98 -56.96 -0.51
CA GLY A 432 -12.53 -57.02 -0.73
C GLY A 432 -11.72 -57.34 0.52
N ASP A 433 -11.55 -58.63 0.78
CA ASP A 433 -10.43 -59.36 1.39
C ASP A 433 -10.07 -59.15 2.86
N GLY A 434 -10.29 -60.26 3.55
CA GLY A 434 -9.98 -60.46 4.97
C GLY A 434 -8.53 -60.77 5.23
N ARG A 435 -8.05 -60.25 6.36
CA ARG A 435 -7.15 -60.90 7.30
C ARG A 435 -7.33 -60.29 8.69
N PRO A 436 -7.30 -61.08 9.78
CA PRO A 436 -7.69 -60.61 11.11
C PRO A 436 -6.55 -59.90 11.82
N PHE A 437 -6.85 -58.75 12.40
CA PHE A 437 -5.97 -58.00 13.29
C PHE A 437 -6.20 -58.44 14.72
N ARG A 438 -5.14 -58.90 15.44
CA ARG A 438 -5.16 -59.18 16.87
C ARG A 438 -4.89 -57.92 17.70
N PRO A 439 -5.60 -57.70 18.82
CA PRO A 439 -5.33 -56.58 19.69
C PRO A 439 -4.10 -56.86 20.57
N ARG A 440 -3.29 -55.82 20.78
CA ARG A 440 -2.21 -55.84 21.77
C ARG A 440 -2.74 -55.27 23.09
N GLU A 441 -2.63 -56.05 24.16
CA GLU A 441 -2.96 -55.73 25.54
C GLU A 441 -1.99 -54.69 26.12
N ASP A 442 -2.56 -53.75 26.84
CA ASP A 442 -1.87 -52.83 27.76
C ASP A 442 -1.26 -53.57 28.92
N ARG A 443 0.03 -53.39 29.17
CA ARG A 443 0.67 -53.73 30.45
C ARG A 443 1.07 -52.45 31.19
N LYS A 444 0.33 -52.14 32.23
CA LYS A 444 0.73 -51.30 33.36
C LYS A 444 1.98 -51.85 34.02
N ARG A 445 2.92 -51.00 34.39
CA ARG A 445 3.94 -51.23 35.39
C ARG A 445 4.01 -50.05 36.34
N GLU A 446 3.68 -50.33 37.59
CA GLU A 446 3.95 -49.51 38.77
C GLU A 446 5.38 -49.75 39.30
N PRO A 447 5.89 -48.87 40.20
CA PRO A 447 7.30 -48.76 40.52
C PRO A 447 7.69 -49.57 41.77
N GLU A 448 8.87 -50.11 41.77
CA GLU A 448 9.48 -50.64 43.03
C GLU A 448 10.78 -49.91 43.37
N MET A 449 10.88 -49.56 44.64
CA MET A 449 12.01 -48.97 45.33
C MET A 449 13.04 -50.04 45.71
N GLY A 450 14.30 -49.68 45.82
CA GLY A 450 15.17 -50.32 46.76
C GLY A 450 16.62 -50.56 46.32
N GLY A 451 17.56 -49.84 46.93
CA GLY A 451 18.73 -50.45 47.51
C GLY A 451 20.11 -50.30 46.82
N SER A 452 20.86 -49.26 47.20
CA SER A 452 22.15 -49.36 47.90
C SER A 452 23.40 -50.02 47.24
N ARG A 453 24.49 -49.19 47.23
CA ARG A 453 25.92 -49.53 47.44
C ARG A 453 26.81 -49.90 46.24
N GLY A 454 27.93 -49.12 46.20
CA GLY A 454 29.24 -49.62 45.77
C GLY A 454 30.01 -48.66 44.81
N SER A 455 30.71 -47.79 45.32
CA SER A 455 32.12 -47.36 45.35
C SER A 455 33.07 -47.89 44.27
N ALA A 456 34.00 -46.99 43.90
CA ALA A 456 35.30 -47.13 43.23
C ALA A 456 35.30 -46.89 41.72
N GLY A 457 36.07 -46.00 41.19
CA GLY A 457 37.45 -45.62 41.30
C GLY A 457 37.77 -44.75 40.09
N MET A 458 38.31 -43.57 40.31
CA MET A 458 39.11 -42.82 39.35
C MET A 458 40.46 -43.52 39.16
N PRO A 459 41.15 -43.40 38.04
CA PRO A 459 42.37 -42.61 37.96
C PRO A 459 42.60 -41.94 36.59
N PRO A 460 43.80 -41.36 36.35
CA PRO A 460 43.98 -39.90 36.39
C PRO A 460 44.45 -39.32 35.01
N MET A 461 44.62 -38.00 35.02
CA MET A 461 45.23 -37.15 33.99
C MET A 461 46.48 -37.74 33.28
N ALA A 462 46.61 -37.41 31.97
CA ALA A 462 47.90 -37.25 31.32
C ALA A 462 47.81 -36.07 30.34
N ASP A 463 48.69 -35.18 30.59
CA ASP A 463 49.11 -34.00 29.86
C ASP A 463 49.88 -34.40 28.59
N ALA A 464 49.63 -33.81 27.42
CA ALA A 464 50.64 -33.70 26.37
C ALA A 464 50.24 -32.61 25.36
N SER A 465 51.00 -31.59 25.46
CA SER A 465 51.23 -30.48 24.53
C SER A 465 51.61 -30.91 23.12
N GLN A 466 51.39 -29.93 22.20
CA GLN A 466 52.03 -29.74 20.88
C GLN A 466 51.44 -30.50 19.68
N ASN A 467 50.72 -29.82 18.83
CA ASN A 467 51.23 -29.64 17.46
C ASN A 467 50.58 -28.44 16.74
N ARG A 468 51.46 -27.69 16.08
CA ARG A 468 51.20 -26.55 15.22
C ARG A 468 50.72 -27.03 13.85
N GLY A 469 49.84 -26.22 13.21
CA GLY A 469 49.92 -26.20 11.76
C GLY A 469 48.63 -25.96 11.02
N ALA A 470 48.57 -24.80 10.39
CA ALA A 470 47.96 -24.40 9.14
C ALA A 470 46.46 -23.98 9.14
N PRO A 471 46.18 -22.82 8.52
CA PRO A 471 44.86 -22.23 8.45
C PRO A 471 44.05 -22.75 7.28
N VAL A 472 42.76 -22.92 7.50
CA VAL A 472 41.78 -23.27 6.46
C VAL A 472 41.34 -22.01 5.74
N GLU A 473 41.60 -21.97 4.45
CA GLU A 473 41.22 -20.96 3.48
C GLU A 473 39.69 -20.87 3.36
N VAL A 474 39.14 -19.68 3.66
CA VAL A 474 37.75 -19.32 3.36
C VAL A 474 37.69 -18.84 1.92
N ARG A 475 37.06 -19.58 1.03
CA ARG A 475 36.74 -19.17 -0.35
C ARG A 475 35.67 -18.07 -0.35
N GLN A 476 36.06 -16.90 -0.85
CA GLN A 476 35.14 -15.82 -1.25
C GLN A 476 34.63 -16.09 -2.68
N PRO A 477 33.39 -15.70 -3.03
CA PRO A 477 32.89 -15.80 -4.40
C PRO A 477 33.34 -14.61 -5.26
N ASN A 478 33.71 -14.95 -6.50
CA ASN A 478 34.27 -14.14 -7.57
C ASN A 478 33.52 -12.83 -7.87
N ARG A 479 34.27 -11.73 -7.90
CA ARG A 479 33.96 -10.49 -8.61
C ARG A 479 34.38 -10.65 -10.08
N PHE A 480 33.46 -10.41 -11.00
CA PHE A 480 33.75 -10.18 -12.41
C PHE A 480 34.35 -8.78 -12.58
N GLY A 481 35.58 -8.69 -13.01
CA GLY A 481 36.23 -7.46 -13.48
C GLY A 481 36.27 -7.44 -15.02
N PRO A 482 36.50 -6.27 -15.64
CA PRO A 482 36.34 -6.08 -17.06
C PRO A 482 37.58 -6.59 -17.84
N ASN A 483 37.28 -7.21 -18.97
CA ASN A 483 38.23 -7.77 -19.93
C ASN A 483 38.89 -6.65 -20.74
N GLN A 484 40.23 -6.50 -20.63
CA GLN A 484 41.05 -5.70 -21.54
C GLN A 484 41.55 -6.58 -22.67
N GLY A 485 41.47 -6.01 -23.86
CA GLY A 485 41.72 -6.62 -25.11
C GLY A 485 43.16 -7.02 -25.43
N GLN A 486 43.29 -7.85 -26.40
CA GLN A 486 44.54 -8.12 -27.14
C GLN A 486 44.41 -7.60 -28.56
N GLN A 487 45.48 -6.89 -28.95
CA GLN A 487 45.80 -6.41 -30.29
C GLN A 487 46.13 -7.57 -31.24
N ALA A 488 45.76 -7.45 -32.50
CA ALA A 488 46.61 -7.88 -33.62
C ALA A 488 46.13 -7.31 -34.97
N ASN A 489 47.04 -6.58 -35.61
CA ASN A 489 47.34 -6.45 -37.06
C ASN A 489 46.19 -6.07 -38.03
N GLY A 490 46.30 -4.95 -38.72
CA GLY A 490 47.27 -4.62 -39.76
C GLY A 490 46.51 -4.50 -41.06
N GLY A 491 46.39 -3.29 -41.65
CA GLY A 491 45.79 -3.09 -42.98
C GLY A 491 45.66 -1.60 -43.31
N GLU A 492 46.74 -1.07 -43.89
CA GLU A 492 46.75 0.27 -44.53
C GLU A 492 45.70 0.36 -45.64
N TYR A 493 45.00 1.50 -45.75
CA TYR A 493 44.71 2.15 -47.02
C TYR A 493 44.51 3.64 -46.83
N ARG A 494 45.17 4.37 -47.74
CA ARG A 494 45.34 5.82 -47.91
C ARG A 494 44.06 6.59 -48.19
N GLY A 495 43.98 7.82 -47.67
CA GLY A 495 43.99 9.05 -48.44
C GLY A 495 42.65 9.62 -48.85
N GLY A 496 42.37 10.84 -48.44
CA GLY A 496 41.33 11.68 -48.99
C GLY A 496 41.07 12.88 -48.12
N ASP A 497 41.95 13.88 -48.26
CA ASP A 497 41.76 15.25 -47.76
C ASP A 497 40.47 15.87 -48.29
N PHE A 498 39.74 16.56 -47.45
CA PHE A 498 39.00 17.76 -47.84
C PHE A 498 38.82 18.68 -46.62
N VAL A 499 39.45 19.84 -46.69
CA VAL A 499 39.39 20.98 -45.79
C VAL A 499 38.60 22.10 -46.50
N PRO A 500 38.17 23.12 -45.80
CA PRO A 500 36.87 23.78 -45.91
C PRO A 500 36.89 25.06 -46.76
N ASP A 501 35.76 25.61 -47.05
CA ASP A 501 35.71 27.00 -47.53
C ASP A 501 34.60 27.85 -46.87
N HIS A 502 34.99 29.06 -46.71
CA HIS A 502 34.51 30.26 -46.10
C HIS A 502 33.12 30.79 -46.56
N GLY A 503 32.50 31.61 -45.70
CA GLY A 503 31.53 32.58 -46.13
C GLY A 503 30.67 33.19 -45.03
N GLY A 504 31.16 34.23 -44.33
CA GLY A 504 30.25 35.17 -43.65
C GLY A 504 29.69 36.23 -44.62
N PRO A 505 28.86 37.14 -44.20
CA PRO A 505 29.33 38.34 -43.52
C PRO A 505 28.43 38.95 -42.40
N ARG A 506 29.11 39.76 -41.61
CA ARG A 506 28.74 40.73 -40.60
C ARG A 506 27.71 41.78 -41.03
N THR A 507 26.89 42.20 -40.03
CA THR A 507 26.55 43.61 -39.68
C THR A 507 26.01 43.54 -38.25
N GLY A 508 26.47 44.14 -37.27
CA GLY A 508 27.14 45.32 -36.90
C GLY A 508 26.15 46.45 -36.56
N VAL A 509 25.68 46.55 -35.27
CA VAL A 509 25.34 47.83 -34.66
C VAL A 509 25.66 47.79 -33.16
N ARG A 510 26.59 48.61 -32.78
CA ARG A 510 26.94 49.07 -31.43
C ARG A 510 26.00 50.21 -31.04
N MET A 511 25.68 50.30 -29.74
CA MET A 511 25.61 51.52 -28.90
C MET A 511 25.40 51.03 -27.46
N GLY A 512 26.16 51.30 -26.54
CA GLY A 512 26.81 52.30 -25.80
C GLY A 512 25.97 52.75 -24.60
N PRO A 513 26.59 52.90 -23.38
CA PRO A 513 25.85 52.97 -22.10
C PRO A 513 25.49 54.41 -21.73
N VAL A 514 24.39 54.61 -20.99
CA VAL A 514 24.09 55.87 -20.31
C VAL A 514 23.74 55.55 -18.85
N GLY A 515 24.51 56.13 -17.97
CA GLY A 515 24.34 56.14 -16.52
C GLY A 515 23.42 57.28 -16.04
N PRO A 516 23.47 57.63 -14.74
CA PRO A 516 22.29 57.81 -13.89
C PRO A 516 21.94 59.28 -13.62
N GLN A 517 20.70 59.56 -13.23
CA GLN A 517 20.24 60.76 -12.50
C GLN A 517 18.92 60.43 -11.81
N ALA A 518 18.76 60.62 -10.58
CA ALA A 518 18.79 61.70 -9.60
C ALA A 518 17.36 62.00 -9.10
N GLU A 519 17.21 61.77 -7.80
CA GLU A 519 16.53 62.55 -6.78
C GLU A 519 15.18 63.25 -7.00
N GLY A 520 14.34 63.03 -6.02
CA GLY A 520 13.73 64.01 -5.18
C GLY A 520 12.21 64.07 -5.10
N PRO A 521 11.68 64.71 -4.10
CA PRO A 521 11.41 64.20 -2.77
C PRO A 521 9.90 64.32 -2.37
N PRO A 522 9.52 64.33 -1.06
CA PRO A 522 8.38 63.61 -0.52
C PRO A 522 7.15 64.49 -0.22
N GLY A 523 6.06 63.92 0.10
CA GLY A 523 4.84 64.56 0.64
C GLY A 523 3.67 63.59 0.54
N GLU A 524 2.95 63.33 1.42
CA GLU A 524 2.33 63.83 2.62
C GLU A 524 1.47 62.75 3.27
N ALA A 525 1.53 62.69 4.56
CA ALA A 525 0.65 61.93 5.43
C ALA A 525 -0.83 62.36 5.34
N ARG A 526 -1.74 61.45 5.34
CA ARG A 526 -3.06 61.67 5.94
C ARG A 526 -3.56 60.45 6.72
N ARG A 527 -3.84 60.74 7.97
CA ARG A 527 -4.43 59.90 9.02
C ARG A 527 -5.96 59.80 8.88
N PRO A 528 -6.62 59.12 9.78
CA PRO A 528 -7.63 58.10 9.61
C PRO A 528 -9.04 58.65 9.73
N PHE A 529 -10.05 57.89 9.29
CA PHE A 529 -11.44 58.21 9.51
C PHE A 529 -12.06 57.32 10.59
N ARG A 530 -12.72 58.03 11.50
CA ARG A 530 -13.34 57.70 12.75
C ARG A 530 -14.64 56.96 12.58
N GLU A 531 -14.94 56.18 13.61
CA GLU A 531 -16.24 55.66 14.04
C GLU A 531 -17.45 56.54 13.77
N SER A 532 -18.58 55.93 13.46
CA SER A 532 -19.90 56.47 13.86
C SER A 532 -20.78 55.34 14.38
N ARG A 533 -21.22 55.56 15.62
CA ARG A 533 -22.15 54.75 16.41
C ARG A 533 -23.60 55.03 15.99
N LEU A 534 -24.41 53.94 15.98
CA LEU A 534 -25.74 53.72 16.59
C LEU A 534 -26.91 54.60 16.16
N PRO A 535 -28.22 54.18 16.30
CA PRO A 535 -28.80 53.34 17.36
C PRO A 535 -29.89 52.31 16.93
N GLY A 536 -30.04 51.31 17.66
CA GLY A 536 -30.96 50.51 18.38
C GLY A 536 -32.49 50.59 18.14
N LYS A 537 -33.11 49.39 18.17
CA LYS A 537 -34.45 49.03 18.70
C LYS A 537 -34.52 47.51 18.67
N GLY A 538 -34.63 46.82 19.66
CA GLY A 538 -35.61 46.47 20.64
C GLY A 538 -36.63 45.47 20.08
N GLY A 539 -36.50 44.14 20.48
CA GLY A 539 -37.50 43.13 20.12
C GLY A 539 -37.23 41.81 20.86
N SER A 540 -37.62 41.82 22.14
CA SER A 540 -37.68 40.64 23.02
C SER A 540 -38.81 39.72 22.58
N VAL A 541 -38.52 38.44 22.30
CA VAL A 541 -39.54 37.39 22.24
C VAL A 541 -39.15 36.26 23.22
N LYS A 542 -39.94 36.24 24.31
CA LYS A 542 -39.95 35.18 25.32
C LYS A 542 -40.57 33.91 24.73
N PHE A 543 -39.87 32.78 24.78
CA PHE A 543 -40.51 31.48 24.63
C PHE A 543 -40.62 30.79 26.01
N LYS A 544 -41.87 30.50 26.37
CA LYS A 544 -42.31 29.82 27.60
C LYS A 544 -41.87 28.35 27.62
N ARG A 545 -41.23 27.95 28.70
CA ARG A 545 -41.16 26.56 29.16
C ARG A 545 -42.55 26.09 29.61
N LYS A 546 -43.00 24.93 29.16
CA LYS A 546 -44.04 24.12 29.78
C LYS A 546 -43.43 22.84 30.35
N ASN A 547 -43.28 22.83 31.67
CA ASN A 547 -43.18 21.62 32.49
C ASN A 547 -44.55 20.94 32.55
N LYS A 548 -44.59 19.61 32.41
CA LYS A 548 -45.59 18.74 33.01
C LYS A 548 -44.98 17.38 33.33
N SER A 549 -44.85 17.12 34.59
CA SER A 549 -44.89 15.79 35.24
C SER A 549 -45.99 15.88 36.32
N PRO A 550 -46.33 14.83 37.04
CA PRO A 550 -46.50 13.41 36.80
C PRO A 550 -47.82 12.86 37.39
N GLY A 551 -48.06 11.60 37.30
CA GLY A 551 -49.09 10.86 38.04
C GLY A 551 -49.63 9.73 37.15
N GLY A 552 -49.80 8.50 37.52
CA GLY A 552 -49.77 7.76 38.75
C GLY A 552 -50.59 6.50 38.54
N GLN A 553 -50.04 5.36 39.01
CA GLN A 553 -50.72 4.17 39.49
C GLN A 553 -51.75 3.41 38.65
N GLY A 554 -51.57 2.07 38.60
CA GLY A 554 -52.64 1.10 38.47
C GLY A 554 -52.20 -0.26 37.91
N ARG A 555 -51.82 -1.20 38.76
CA ARG A 555 -51.99 -2.66 38.59
C ARG A 555 -53.38 -3.03 39.11
N PRO A 556 -53.96 -4.26 38.98
CA PRO A 556 -53.52 -5.51 38.36
C PRO A 556 -54.62 -6.21 37.54
N ALA A 557 -54.28 -7.17 36.70
CA ALA A 557 -54.73 -8.57 36.76
C ALA A 557 -54.01 -9.35 35.66
#